data_a5dd64d5fdd45b21acc2d63f98dac7c5
#
_entry.id   a5dd64d5fdd45b21acc2d63f98dac7c5
#
_cell.length_a   1.000
_cell.length_b   1.000
_cell.length_c   1.000
_cell.angle_alpha   90.00
_cell.angle_beta   90.00
_cell.angle_gamma   90.00
#
_symmetry.space_group_name_H-M   'P 1'
#
loop_
_entity.id
_entity.type
_entity.pdbx_description
1 polymer ?
#
loop_
_entity_poly.entity_id
_entity_poly.type
_entity_poly.pdbx_seq_one_letter_code
_entity_poly.pdbx_strand_id
1 'polypeptide(L)'
;MIFNWQDSPKRSHTDVLKDLLEPANAKIIDVGCGAGNITRALTAMGAKVIGVDPGTRQLERARTQRPEGHEVYIEGTAEDLPFENLSQDIILFFNSFHHVPHSKFSAAIEESQRVLQPGGKLFFSEPIADGPQFELSRLINDEREIRALAYQSILDLPNKGFKEILELIYITENRYESFESFRFNSISINPAREKIFETRKEEIRDKFETFSTKDRDHFIFQNPVRANLFERL
;
A
#
# COMPACT_ATOMS: atom_id res chain seq x y z
N MET A 1 3.83 -27.06 1.08
CA MET A 1 2.44 -26.69 1.35
C MET A 1 2.03 -25.63 0.34
N ILE A 2 0.90 -25.81 -0.36
CA ILE A 2 0.34 -24.74 -1.19
C ILE A 2 -0.22 -23.72 -0.18
N PHE A 3 0.31 -22.52 -0.18
CA PHE A 3 -0.18 -21.44 0.68
C PHE A 3 -1.62 -21.12 0.29
N ASN A 4 -2.54 -21.17 1.26
CA ASN A 4 -3.94 -20.79 1.09
C ASN A 4 -4.20 -19.53 1.93
N TRP A 5 -4.32 -18.35 1.28
CA TRP A 5 -4.58 -17.09 1.97
C TRP A 5 -5.93 -17.07 2.71
N GLN A 6 -6.88 -17.93 2.33
CA GLN A 6 -8.22 -18.01 2.95
C GLN A 6 -8.15 -18.43 4.43
N ASP A 7 -7.06 -19.07 4.85
CA ASP A 7 -6.83 -19.45 6.24
C ASP A 7 -6.20 -18.33 7.08
N SER A 8 -5.91 -17.17 6.44
CA SER A 8 -5.29 -16.03 7.10
C SER A 8 -6.30 -15.23 7.93
N PRO A 9 -5.85 -14.57 9.03
CA PRO A 9 -6.74 -13.80 9.89
C PRO A 9 -7.29 -12.56 9.18
N LYS A 10 -8.55 -12.22 9.44
CA LYS A 10 -9.09 -10.91 9.06
C LYS A 10 -8.56 -9.84 10.03
N ARG A 11 -7.98 -8.79 9.48
CA ARG A 11 -7.41 -7.68 10.25
C ARG A 11 -7.60 -6.35 9.50
N SER A 12 -7.74 -5.26 10.25
CA SER A 12 -7.64 -3.93 9.66
C SER A 12 -6.17 -3.57 9.39
N HIS A 13 -5.94 -2.71 8.41
CA HIS A 13 -4.59 -2.16 8.15
C HIS A 13 -4.02 -1.44 9.37
N THR A 14 -4.84 -0.68 10.06
CA THR A 14 -4.45 0.07 11.26
C THR A 14 -4.01 -0.82 12.41
N ASP A 15 -4.68 -1.95 12.64
CA ASP A 15 -4.27 -2.90 13.67
C ASP A 15 -2.91 -3.53 13.34
N VAL A 16 -2.70 -3.89 12.07
CA VAL A 16 -1.42 -4.46 11.61
C VAL A 16 -0.29 -3.43 11.78
N LEU A 17 -0.50 -2.18 11.36
CA LEU A 17 0.50 -1.12 11.51
C LEU A 17 0.82 -0.86 12.98
N LYS A 18 -0.20 -0.80 13.86
CA LYS A 18 -0.03 -0.57 15.28
C LYS A 18 0.78 -1.68 15.95
N ASP A 19 0.45 -2.94 15.63
CA ASP A 19 1.09 -4.10 16.26
C ASP A 19 2.54 -4.33 15.78
N LEU A 20 2.84 -3.99 14.51
CA LEU A 20 4.14 -4.30 13.92
C LEU A 20 5.14 -3.14 13.99
N LEU A 21 4.69 -1.89 13.96
CA LEU A 21 5.59 -0.74 13.81
C LEU A 21 5.88 0.01 15.11
N GLU A 22 5.02 -0.11 16.14
CA GLU A 22 5.15 0.68 17.38
C GLU A 22 5.35 2.19 17.09
N PRO A 23 4.41 2.84 16.38
CA PRO A 23 4.66 4.11 15.70
C PRO A 23 4.84 5.33 16.63
N ALA A 24 4.50 5.21 17.92
CA ALA A 24 4.53 6.34 18.84
C ALA A 24 5.91 7.02 18.92
N ASN A 25 5.96 8.32 18.64
CA ASN A 25 7.15 9.17 18.57
C ASN A 25 8.15 8.85 17.44
N ALA A 26 7.95 7.78 16.67
CA ALA A 26 8.83 7.42 15.56
C ALA A 26 8.78 8.45 14.42
N LYS A 27 9.93 8.68 13.78
CA LYS A 27 10.05 9.43 12.52
C LYS A 27 9.80 8.46 11.37
N ILE A 28 8.71 8.66 10.66
CA ILE A 28 8.23 7.73 9.64
C ILE A 28 8.14 8.42 8.28
N ILE A 29 8.62 7.75 7.24
CA ILE A 29 8.31 8.11 5.85
C ILE A 29 7.30 7.12 5.29
N ASP A 30 6.18 7.63 4.77
CA ASP A 30 5.17 6.90 4.01
C ASP A 30 5.43 7.14 2.52
N VAL A 31 6.08 6.17 1.85
CA VAL A 31 6.51 6.27 0.45
C VAL A 31 5.39 5.81 -0.49
N GLY A 32 4.98 6.68 -1.40
CA GLY A 32 3.79 6.49 -2.22
C GLY A 32 2.52 6.71 -1.40
N CYS A 33 2.49 7.77 -0.59
CA CYS A 33 1.43 8.04 0.39
C CYS A 33 0.05 8.33 -0.23
N GLY A 34 -0.01 8.61 -1.53
CA GLY A 34 -1.25 8.92 -2.24
C GLY A 34 -2.03 10.06 -1.57
N ALA A 35 -3.30 9.83 -1.26
CA ALA A 35 -4.16 10.80 -0.56
C ALA A 35 -3.94 10.85 0.97
N GLY A 36 -2.86 10.27 1.49
CA GLY A 36 -2.40 10.41 2.87
C GLY A 36 -3.18 9.61 3.93
N ASN A 37 -3.91 8.58 3.55
CA ASN A 37 -4.72 7.82 4.52
C ASN A 37 -3.87 7.13 5.58
N ILE A 38 -2.79 6.47 5.16
CA ILE A 38 -1.85 5.78 6.07
C ILE A 38 -1.01 6.79 6.84
N THR A 39 -0.55 7.86 6.18
CA THR A 39 0.16 8.97 6.82
C THR A 39 -0.63 9.51 8.02
N ARG A 40 -1.93 9.83 7.83
CA ARG A 40 -2.81 10.31 8.92
C ARG A 40 -3.04 9.24 9.98
N ALA A 41 -3.28 7.99 9.59
CA ALA A 41 -3.48 6.91 10.56
C ALA A 41 -2.26 6.73 11.49
N LEU A 42 -1.05 6.78 10.96
CA LEU A 42 0.18 6.72 11.75
C LEU A 42 0.39 7.97 12.60
N THR A 43 0.02 9.14 12.08
CA THR A 43 0.05 10.40 12.87
C THR A 43 -0.91 10.32 14.06
N ALA A 44 -2.12 9.81 13.87
CA ALA A 44 -3.08 9.58 14.96
C ALA A 44 -2.57 8.58 16.02
N MET A 45 -1.64 7.70 15.65
CA MET A 45 -0.94 6.78 16.58
C MET A 45 0.26 7.45 17.28
N GLY A 46 0.51 8.74 17.05
CA GLY A 46 1.56 9.52 17.69
C GLY A 46 2.90 9.54 16.96
N ALA A 47 2.97 9.10 15.71
CA ALA A 47 4.17 9.20 14.90
C ALA A 47 4.40 10.61 14.32
N LYS A 48 5.64 10.90 13.96
CA LYS A 48 6.04 12.07 13.16
C LYS A 48 6.17 11.62 11.71
N VAL A 49 5.12 11.83 10.91
CA VAL A 49 5.02 11.22 9.58
C VAL A 49 5.21 12.24 8.46
N ILE A 50 6.03 11.89 7.49
CA ILE A 50 6.13 12.59 6.22
C ILE A 50 5.67 11.65 5.11
N GLY A 51 4.60 12.03 4.41
CA GLY A 51 4.13 11.35 3.21
C GLY A 51 4.89 11.85 1.98
N VAL A 52 5.43 10.93 1.20
CA VAL A 52 6.14 11.20 -0.07
C VAL A 52 5.34 10.59 -1.21
N ASP A 53 5.06 11.35 -2.27
CA ASP A 53 4.37 10.85 -3.46
C ASP A 53 4.82 11.66 -4.70
N PRO A 54 5.04 11.04 -5.86
CA PRO A 54 5.37 11.78 -7.09
C PRO A 54 4.16 12.47 -7.72
N GLY A 55 2.94 12.11 -7.32
CA GLY A 55 1.70 12.60 -7.90
C GLY A 55 1.18 13.87 -7.24
N THR A 56 1.41 15.04 -7.84
CA THR A 56 0.93 16.35 -7.33
C THR A 56 -0.56 16.34 -7.01
N ARG A 57 -1.41 15.72 -7.84
CA ARG A 57 -2.85 15.57 -7.61
C ARG A 57 -3.16 14.78 -6.33
N GLN A 58 -2.39 13.74 -6.04
CA GLN A 58 -2.59 12.95 -4.83
C GLN A 58 -2.18 13.74 -3.58
N LEU A 59 -1.07 14.46 -3.66
CA LEU A 59 -0.61 15.34 -2.59
C LEU A 59 -1.60 16.50 -2.32
N GLU A 60 -2.20 17.07 -3.35
CA GLU A 60 -3.27 18.06 -3.19
C GLU A 60 -4.46 17.47 -2.43
N ARG A 61 -4.89 16.26 -2.81
CA ARG A 61 -5.96 15.54 -2.09
C ARG A 61 -5.57 15.26 -0.64
N ALA A 62 -4.35 14.85 -0.37
CA ALA A 62 -3.87 14.61 0.98
C ALA A 62 -3.94 15.89 1.84
N ARG A 63 -3.48 17.02 1.29
CA ARG A 63 -3.46 18.34 1.98
C ARG A 63 -4.85 18.92 2.22
N THR A 64 -5.87 18.54 1.45
CA THR A 64 -7.26 19.00 1.64
C THR A 64 -8.03 18.21 2.69
N GLN A 65 -7.51 17.07 3.13
CA GLN A 65 -8.15 16.30 4.21
C GLN A 65 -7.87 16.94 5.57
N ARG A 66 -8.75 16.67 6.52
CA ARG A 66 -8.54 17.09 7.90
C ARG A 66 -7.26 16.43 8.44
N PRO A 67 -6.30 17.21 8.94
CA PRO A 67 -5.08 16.65 9.53
C PRO A 67 -5.39 15.94 10.86
N GLU A 68 -4.61 14.92 11.17
CA GLU A 68 -4.64 14.20 12.45
C GLU A 68 -3.58 14.74 13.44
N GLY A 69 -2.63 15.53 12.96
CA GLY A 69 -1.58 16.15 13.77
C GLY A 69 -0.70 17.08 12.96
N HIS A 70 0.59 16.78 12.90
CA HIS A 70 1.60 17.58 12.21
C HIS A 70 2.22 16.83 11.02
N GLU A 71 1.44 15.96 10.38
CA GLU A 71 1.91 15.27 9.18
C GLU A 71 2.18 16.24 8.04
N VAL A 72 3.20 15.94 7.25
CA VAL A 72 3.63 16.75 6.11
C VAL A 72 3.59 15.90 4.85
N TYR A 73 3.26 16.52 3.72
CA TYR A 73 3.22 15.88 2.41
C TYR A 73 4.16 16.57 1.44
N ILE A 74 5.12 15.84 0.89
CA ILE A 74 6.13 16.36 -0.03
C ILE A 74 6.14 15.57 -1.34
N GLU A 75 6.52 16.26 -2.42
CA GLU A 75 6.76 15.62 -3.71
C GLU A 75 8.13 14.93 -3.70
N GLY A 76 8.16 13.69 -4.20
CA GLY A 76 9.40 12.91 -4.28
C GLY A 76 9.12 11.51 -4.81
N THR A 77 10.18 10.80 -5.16
CA THR A 77 10.13 9.43 -5.65
C THR A 77 10.83 8.47 -4.67
N ALA A 78 10.53 7.19 -4.78
CA ALA A 78 11.10 6.18 -3.91
C ALA A 78 12.63 5.99 -4.12
N GLU A 79 13.09 6.23 -5.34
CA GLU A 79 14.49 6.10 -5.75
C GLU A 79 15.35 7.35 -5.50
N ASP A 80 14.75 8.45 -5.02
CA ASP A 80 15.44 9.70 -4.67
C ASP A 80 14.69 10.38 -3.52
N LEU A 81 14.92 9.89 -2.31
CA LEU A 81 14.24 10.36 -1.11
C LEU A 81 14.92 11.63 -0.58
N PRO A 82 14.18 12.76 -0.42
CA PRO A 82 14.76 14.05 -0.03
C PRO A 82 15.04 14.14 1.49
N PHE A 83 15.77 13.15 2.01
CA PHE A 83 16.12 13.06 3.42
C PHE A 83 17.60 12.82 3.61
N GLU A 84 18.14 13.26 4.73
CA GLU A 84 19.50 12.99 5.14
C GLU A 84 19.71 11.51 5.43
N ASN A 85 20.97 11.07 5.33
CA ASN A 85 21.35 9.71 5.70
C ASN A 85 21.04 9.45 7.18
N LEU A 86 20.59 8.23 7.51
CA LEU A 86 20.39 7.77 8.90
C LEU A 86 19.48 8.67 9.72
N SER A 87 18.44 9.24 9.11
CA SER A 87 17.59 10.25 9.72
C SER A 87 16.21 9.77 10.15
N GLN A 88 15.80 8.56 9.72
CA GLN A 88 14.47 8.05 9.94
C GLN A 88 14.46 6.71 10.69
N ASP A 89 13.41 6.50 11.49
CA ASP A 89 13.22 5.29 12.28
C ASP A 89 12.52 4.20 11.47
N ILE A 90 11.55 4.61 10.64
CA ILE A 90 10.72 3.70 9.85
C ILE A 90 10.51 4.28 8.44
N ILE A 91 10.66 3.43 7.44
CA ILE A 91 10.17 3.68 6.08
C ILE A 91 9.12 2.62 5.75
N LEU A 92 7.98 3.04 5.21
CA LEU A 92 6.97 2.10 4.77
C LEU A 92 6.55 2.34 3.32
N PHE A 93 6.26 1.24 2.65
CA PHE A 93 5.57 1.18 1.36
C PHE A 93 4.23 0.50 1.58
N PHE A 94 3.15 1.28 1.53
CA PHE A 94 1.82 0.74 1.76
C PHE A 94 1.00 0.76 0.48
N ASN A 95 0.84 -0.41 -0.14
CA ASN A 95 0.20 -0.56 -1.45
C ASN A 95 0.83 0.36 -2.51
N SER A 96 2.15 0.49 -2.47
CA SER A 96 2.86 1.51 -3.25
C SER A 96 4.17 1.01 -3.90
N PHE A 97 4.84 0.00 -3.36
CA PHE A 97 6.12 -0.45 -3.90
C PHE A 97 5.98 -1.01 -5.32
N HIS A 98 4.92 -1.77 -5.60
CA HIS A 98 4.66 -2.28 -6.95
C HIS A 98 4.30 -1.18 -7.97
N HIS A 99 4.06 0.05 -7.54
CA HIS A 99 3.87 1.21 -8.43
C HIS A 99 5.19 1.90 -8.80
N VAL A 100 6.28 1.63 -8.09
CA VAL A 100 7.62 2.06 -8.51
C VAL A 100 7.97 1.37 -9.83
N PRO A 101 8.56 2.05 -10.81
CA PRO A 101 9.03 1.37 -12.03
C PRO A 101 9.97 0.21 -11.70
N HIS A 102 9.78 -0.97 -12.29
CA HIS A 102 10.59 -2.15 -11.99
C HIS A 102 12.11 -1.88 -12.06
N SER A 103 12.54 -1.11 -13.07
CA SER A 103 13.94 -0.70 -13.22
C SER A 103 14.49 0.15 -12.07
N LYS A 104 13.63 0.63 -11.16
CA LYS A 104 13.96 1.49 -10.04
C LYS A 104 13.84 0.80 -8.67
N PHE A 105 13.38 -0.46 -8.62
CA PHE A 105 13.22 -1.18 -7.35
C PHE A 105 14.52 -1.23 -6.54
N SER A 106 15.67 -1.53 -7.19
CA SER A 106 16.97 -1.56 -6.48
C SER A 106 17.32 -0.19 -5.89
N ALA A 107 17.16 0.87 -6.68
CA ALA A 107 17.46 2.23 -6.21
C ALA A 107 16.54 2.65 -5.05
N ALA A 108 15.25 2.29 -5.10
CA ALA A 108 14.32 2.57 -4.00
C ALA A 108 14.70 1.84 -2.70
N ILE A 109 15.20 0.61 -2.81
CA ILE A 109 15.71 -0.15 -1.65
C ILE A 109 17.02 0.47 -1.13
N GLU A 110 17.93 0.87 -2.00
CA GLU A 110 19.18 1.54 -1.64
C GLU A 110 18.93 2.89 -0.95
N GLU A 111 17.98 3.67 -1.44
CA GLU A 111 17.54 4.92 -0.79
C GLU A 111 16.91 4.64 0.59
N SER A 112 16.08 3.61 0.70
CA SER A 112 15.52 3.20 1.99
C SER A 112 16.62 2.82 2.98
N GLN A 113 17.63 2.08 2.53
CA GLN A 113 18.80 1.74 3.34
C GLN A 113 19.61 2.98 3.74
N ARG A 114 19.82 3.93 2.82
CA ARG A 114 20.57 5.16 3.08
C ARG A 114 19.90 6.01 4.18
N VAL A 115 18.59 6.17 4.09
CA VAL A 115 17.82 7.08 4.94
C VAL A 115 17.49 6.50 6.32
N LEU A 116 17.26 5.18 6.42
CA LEU A 116 17.02 4.52 7.70
C LEU A 116 18.27 4.56 8.59
N GLN A 117 18.08 4.78 9.88
CA GLN A 117 19.13 4.60 10.88
C GLN A 117 19.42 3.10 11.10
N PRO A 118 20.58 2.72 11.66
CA PRO A 118 20.84 1.34 12.07
C PRO A 118 19.78 0.85 13.06
N GLY A 119 19.23 -0.35 12.83
CA GLY A 119 18.08 -0.89 13.57
C GLY A 119 16.73 -0.29 13.16
N GLY A 120 16.71 0.65 12.21
CA GLY A 120 15.49 1.20 11.65
C GLY A 120 14.69 0.17 10.85
N LYS A 121 13.38 0.34 10.76
CA LYS A 121 12.45 -0.63 10.18
C LYS A 121 12.06 -0.27 8.74
N LEU A 122 12.11 -1.23 7.83
CA LEU A 122 11.56 -1.15 6.49
C LEU A 122 10.33 -2.05 6.41
N PHE A 123 9.18 -1.47 6.10
CA PHE A 123 7.90 -2.16 6.08
C PHE A 123 7.24 -2.09 4.71
N PHE A 124 6.77 -3.23 4.25
CA PHE A 124 5.94 -3.33 3.05
C PHE A 124 4.57 -3.90 3.42
N SER A 125 3.53 -3.35 2.83
CA SER A 125 2.18 -3.92 2.87
C SER A 125 1.63 -3.91 1.45
N GLU A 126 1.62 -5.08 0.80
CA GLU A 126 1.30 -5.21 -0.61
C GLU A 126 0.13 -6.19 -0.83
N PRO A 127 -0.84 -5.86 -1.68
CA PRO A 127 -1.93 -6.77 -1.97
C PRO A 127 -1.43 -7.96 -2.78
N ILE A 128 -1.90 -9.15 -2.44
CA ILE A 128 -1.61 -10.37 -3.19
C ILE A 128 -2.46 -10.38 -4.46
N ALA A 129 -1.88 -10.87 -5.57
CA ALA A 129 -2.58 -10.97 -6.85
C ALA A 129 -3.50 -12.21 -6.88
N ASP A 130 -4.42 -12.28 -5.91
CA ASP A 130 -5.41 -13.33 -5.72
C ASP A 130 -6.62 -12.79 -4.95
N GLY A 131 -7.71 -13.55 -4.93
CA GLY A 131 -8.93 -13.22 -4.19
C GLY A 131 -9.91 -12.30 -4.90
N PRO A 132 -11.10 -12.13 -4.31
CA PRO A 132 -12.23 -11.41 -4.92
C PRO A 132 -11.91 -10.00 -5.40
N GLN A 133 -11.20 -9.22 -4.59
CA GLN A 133 -10.82 -7.85 -4.97
C GLN A 133 -9.87 -7.83 -6.17
N PHE A 134 -8.91 -8.76 -6.23
CA PHE A 134 -7.99 -8.84 -7.36
C PHE A 134 -8.73 -9.27 -8.63
N GLU A 135 -9.59 -10.30 -8.56
CA GLU A 135 -10.37 -10.79 -9.70
C GLU A 135 -11.27 -9.71 -10.32
N LEU A 136 -11.82 -8.82 -9.49
CA LEU A 136 -12.55 -7.64 -9.97
C LEU A 136 -11.61 -6.61 -10.61
N SER A 137 -10.52 -6.27 -9.94
CA SER A 137 -9.62 -5.18 -10.34
C SER A 137 -8.80 -5.48 -11.59
N ARG A 138 -8.42 -6.75 -11.83
CA ARG A 138 -7.58 -7.15 -12.97
C ARG A 138 -8.22 -6.90 -14.33
N LEU A 139 -9.55 -6.78 -14.40
CA LEU A 139 -10.24 -6.37 -15.63
C LEU A 139 -9.96 -4.92 -16.01
N ILE A 140 -9.60 -4.10 -15.02
CA ILE A 140 -9.33 -2.67 -15.17
C ILE A 140 -7.83 -2.43 -15.27
N ASN A 141 -7.05 -3.13 -14.45
CA ASN A 141 -5.59 -3.06 -14.40
C ASN A 141 -5.05 -4.39 -13.85
N ASP A 142 -4.47 -5.21 -14.71
CA ASP A 142 -3.84 -6.48 -14.28
C ASP A 142 -2.42 -6.21 -13.78
N GLU A 143 -2.27 -6.19 -12.48
CA GLU A 143 -1.00 -5.94 -11.78
C GLU A 143 -0.28 -7.23 -11.35
N ARG A 144 -0.69 -8.40 -11.85
CA ARG A 144 -0.13 -9.70 -11.42
C ARG A 144 1.38 -9.77 -11.57
N GLU A 145 1.87 -9.39 -12.73
CA GLU A 145 3.30 -9.45 -13.05
C GLU A 145 4.11 -8.48 -12.19
N ILE A 146 3.69 -7.22 -12.10
CA ILE A 146 4.43 -6.22 -11.35
C ILE A 146 4.43 -6.50 -9.85
N ARG A 147 3.32 -7.03 -9.29
CA ARG A 147 3.27 -7.44 -7.88
C ARG A 147 4.19 -8.63 -7.61
N ALA A 148 4.30 -9.59 -8.55
CA ALA A 148 5.23 -10.71 -8.44
C ALA A 148 6.69 -10.22 -8.46
N LEU A 149 7.05 -9.31 -9.36
CA LEU A 149 8.39 -8.72 -9.44
C LEU A 149 8.73 -7.90 -8.19
N ALA A 150 7.78 -7.11 -7.69
CA ALA A 150 7.96 -6.37 -6.44
C ALA A 150 8.22 -7.32 -5.26
N TYR A 151 7.45 -8.40 -5.14
CA TYR A 151 7.65 -9.37 -4.09
C TYR A 151 9.01 -10.10 -4.19
N GLN A 152 9.48 -10.44 -5.40
CA GLN A 152 10.82 -11.01 -5.58
C GLN A 152 11.92 -10.04 -5.09
N SER A 153 11.76 -8.75 -5.33
CA SER A 153 12.70 -7.73 -4.83
C SER A 153 12.67 -7.59 -3.31
N ILE A 154 11.49 -7.77 -2.69
CA ILE A 154 11.35 -7.77 -1.22
C ILE A 154 12.03 -9.00 -0.61
N LEU A 155 11.91 -10.18 -1.23
CA LEU A 155 12.58 -11.40 -0.78
C LEU A 155 14.11 -11.33 -0.86
N ASP A 156 14.68 -10.45 -1.69
CA ASP A 156 16.12 -10.23 -1.83
C ASP A 156 16.72 -9.27 -0.79
N LEU A 157 15.91 -8.64 0.05
CA LEU A 157 16.36 -7.67 1.07
C LEU A 157 17.41 -8.19 2.04
N PRO A 158 17.42 -9.49 2.45
CA PRO A 158 18.50 -10.02 3.27
C PRO A 158 19.88 -9.92 2.61
N ASN A 159 19.96 -9.96 1.28
CA ASN A 159 21.21 -9.77 0.53
C ASN A 159 21.60 -8.28 0.38
N LYS A 160 20.73 -7.37 0.84
CA LYS A 160 20.89 -5.91 0.72
C LYS A 160 21.04 -5.20 2.07
N GLY A 161 21.50 -5.91 3.11
CA GLY A 161 21.77 -5.33 4.42
C GLY A 161 20.53 -5.14 5.31
N PHE A 162 19.52 -5.96 5.09
CA PHE A 162 18.33 -6.02 5.96
C PHE A 162 18.18 -7.41 6.57
N LYS A 163 17.66 -7.46 7.77
CA LYS A 163 17.26 -8.70 8.45
C LYS A 163 15.76 -8.81 8.40
N GLU A 164 15.24 -9.91 7.87
CA GLU A 164 13.81 -10.20 7.95
C GLU A 164 13.39 -10.43 9.40
N ILE A 165 12.35 -9.72 9.82
CA ILE A 165 11.75 -9.88 11.16
C ILE A 165 10.49 -10.71 11.07
N LEU A 166 9.64 -10.45 10.05
CA LEU A 166 8.33 -11.06 9.92
C LEU A 166 7.80 -10.98 8.50
N GLU A 167 7.17 -12.06 8.05
CA GLU A 167 6.15 -12.02 7.00
C GLU A 167 4.80 -12.42 7.60
N LEU A 168 3.78 -11.61 7.35
CA LEU A 168 2.39 -11.86 7.77
C LEU A 168 1.45 -11.73 6.59
N ILE A 169 0.54 -12.69 6.43
CA ILE A 169 -0.57 -12.53 5.50
C ILE A 169 -1.86 -12.37 6.30
N TYR A 170 -2.66 -11.40 5.89
CA TYR A 170 -3.95 -11.10 6.49
C TYR A 170 -4.97 -10.72 5.43
N ILE A 171 -6.25 -10.81 5.78
CA ILE A 171 -7.36 -10.46 4.90
C ILE A 171 -7.93 -9.13 5.37
N THR A 172 -7.97 -8.17 4.46
CA THR A 172 -8.77 -6.96 4.62
C THR A 172 -10.01 -7.00 3.73
N GLU A 173 -10.93 -6.08 3.92
CA GLU A 173 -12.19 -6.01 3.18
C GLU A 173 -12.35 -4.64 2.55
N ASN A 174 -12.56 -4.61 1.24
CA ASN A 174 -13.01 -3.42 0.55
C ASN A 174 -14.54 -3.42 0.52
N ARG A 175 -15.16 -2.30 0.88
CA ARG A 175 -16.60 -2.13 1.00
C ARG A 175 -17.09 -1.09 0.03
N TYR A 176 -18.11 -1.42 -0.76
CA TYR A 176 -18.74 -0.52 -1.71
C TYR A 176 -20.26 -0.54 -1.52
N GLU A 177 -20.87 0.63 -1.53
CA GLU A 177 -22.32 0.76 -1.45
C GLU A 177 -23.01 0.26 -2.73
N SER A 178 -22.33 0.40 -3.88
CA SER A 178 -22.84 0.02 -5.18
C SER A 178 -21.71 -0.17 -6.20
N PHE A 179 -22.05 -0.75 -7.35
CA PHE A 179 -21.14 -0.78 -8.50
C PHE A 179 -20.71 0.63 -8.94
N GLU A 180 -21.61 1.62 -8.88
CA GLU A 180 -21.26 2.99 -9.28
C GLU A 180 -20.31 3.64 -8.27
N SER A 181 -20.39 3.34 -6.98
CA SER A 181 -19.40 3.80 -5.98
C SER A 181 -18.02 3.16 -6.21
N PHE A 182 -17.96 1.88 -6.56
CA PHE A 182 -16.72 1.21 -6.98
C PHE A 182 -16.12 1.87 -8.23
N ARG A 183 -16.95 2.08 -9.27
CA ARG A 183 -16.54 2.75 -10.50
C ARG A 183 -15.98 4.14 -10.22
N PHE A 184 -16.71 4.96 -9.46
CA PHE A 184 -16.28 6.31 -9.07
C PHE A 184 -14.93 6.29 -8.35
N ASN A 185 -14.76 5.41 -7.34
CA ASN A 185 -13.51 5.26 -6.62
C ASN A 185 -12.35 4.90 -7.56
N SER A 186 -12.56 3.94 -8.46
CA SER A 186 -11.54 3.50 -9.41
C SER A 186 -11.10 4.62 -10.36
N ILE A 187 -12.06 5.38 -10.93
CA ILE A 187 -11.78 6.51 -11.83
C ILE A 187 -11.12 7.67 -11.06
N SER A 188 -11.50 7.89 -9.80
CA SER A 188 -10.90 8.95 -8.97
C SER A 188 -9.41 8.74 -8.72
N ILE A 189 -8.95 7.49 -8.68
CA ILE A 189 -7.53 7.14 -8.59
C ILE A 189 -6.82 7.39 -9.92
N ASN A 190 -7.40 6.90 -11.02
CA ASN A 190 -6.86 7.08 -12.36
C ASN A 190 -7.97 7.34 -13.38
N PRO A 191 -8.13 8.59 -13.88
CA PRO A 191 -9.16 8.96 -14.85
C PRO A 191 -9.13 8.17 -16.15
N ALA A 192 -7.97 7.66 -16.60
CA ALA A 192 -7.86 6.85 -17.81
C ALA A 192 -8.69 5.54 -17.74
N ARG A 193 -9.06 5.10 -16.54
CA ARG A 193 -9.92 3.93 -16.31
C ARG A 193 -11.37 4.15 -16.78
N GLU A 194 -11.81 5.40 -16.94
CA GLU A 194 -13.16 5.70 -17.40
C GLU A 194 -13.50 5.01 -18.72
N LYS A 195 -12.57 5.07 -19.71
CA LYS A 195 -12.73 4.41 -20.99
C LYS A 195 -12.89 2.88 -20.87
N ILE A 196 -12.23 2.27 -19.88
CA ILE A 196 -12.36 0.82 -19.62
C ILE A 196 -13.76 0.51 -19.10
N PHE A 197 -14.28 1.31 -18.17
CA PHE A 197 -15.64 1.17 -17.67
C PHE A 197 -16.69 1.40 -18.76
N GLU A 198 -16.46 2.31 -19.70
CA GLU A 198 -17.39 2.54 -20.81
C GLU A 198 -17.45 1.33 -21.76
N THR A 199 -16.32 0.72 -22.06
CA THR A 199 -16.21 -0.36 -23.05
C THR A 199 -16.50 -1.75 -22.48
N ARG A 200 -16.32 -1.97 -21.17
CA ARG A 200 -16.46 -3.27 -20.50
C ARG A 200 -17.42 -3.23 -19.31
N LYS A 201 -18.35 -2.28 -19.29
CA LYS A 201 -19.22 -2.03 -18.13
C LYS A 201 -19.95 -3.28 -17.64
N GLU A 202 -20.59 -4.01 -18.56
CA GLU A 202 -21.38 -5.19 -18.20
C GLU A 202 -20.51 -6.33 -17.69
N GLU A 203 -19.34 -6.56 -18.27
CA GLU A 203 -18.38 -7.57 -17.81
C GLU A 203 -17.86 -7.24 -16.41
N ILE A 204 -17.51 -5.97 -16.15
CA ILE A 204 -17.01 -5.54 -14.83
C ILE A 204 -18.13 -5.62 -13.79
N ARG A 205 -19.38 -5.29 -14.17
CA ARG A 205 -20.55 -5.40 -13.29
C ARG A 205 -20.84 -6.86 -12.93
N ASP A 206 -20.80 -7.78 -13.89
CA ASP A 206 -20.99 -9.20 -13.66
C ASP A 206 -19.94 -9.73 -12.65
N LYS A 207 -18.68 -9.33 -12.82
CA LYS A 207 -17.61 -9.67 -11.87
C LYS A 207 -17.81 -9.04 -10.49
N PHE A 208 -18.27 -7.77 -10.45
CA PHE A 208 -18.60 -7.11 -9.20
C PHE A 208 -19.68 -7.89 -8.42
N GLU A 209 -20.72 -8.33 -9.08
CA GLU A 209 -21.78 -9.12 -8.46
C GLU A 209 -21.33 -10.54 -8.10
N THR A 210 -20.53 -11.19 -8.95
CA THR A 210 -20.05 -12.57 -8.75
C THR A 210 -19.06 -12.70 -7.60
N PHE A 211 -18.12 -11.76 -7.47
CA PHE A 211 -17.04 -11.86 -6.48
C PHE A 211 -17.34 -11.14 -5.15
N SER A 212 -18.43 -10.37 -5.08
CA SER A 212 -18.84 -9.76 -3.83
C SER A 212 -19.55 -10.73 -2.91
N THR A 213 -19.44 -10.48 -1.62
CA THR A 213 -20.41 -10.96 -0.63
C THR A 213 -21.22 -9.77 -0.14
N LYS A 214 -22.53 -9.95 0.13
CA LYS A 214 -23.37 -8.89 0.66
C LYS A 214 -23.34 -8.91 2.19
N ASP A 215 -23.15 -7.72 2.76
CA ASP A 215 -23.33 -7.45 4.18
C ASP A 215 -24.21 -6.20 4.32
N ARG A 216 -25.50 -6.39 4.65
CA ARG A 216 -26.53 -5.34 4.69
C ARG A 216 -26.59 -4.60 3.34
N ASP A 217 -26.24 -3.30 3.35
CA ASP A 217 -26.30 -2.41 2.20
C ASP A 217 -24.96 -2.29 1.45
N HIS A 218 -23.98 -3.16 1.78
CA HIS A 218 -22.64 -3.11 1.18
C HIS A 218 -22.28 -4.38 0.43
N PHE A 219 -21.48 -4.21 -0.61
CA PHE A 219 -20.79 -5.25 -1.34
C PHE A 219 -19.36 -5.34 -0.79
N ILE A 220 -18.98 -6.51 -0.29
CA ILE A 220 -17.71 -6.77 0.37
C ILE A 220 -16.82 -7.60 -0.54
N PHE A 221 -15.57 -7.18 -0.71
CA PHE A 221 -14.54 -7.89 -1.42
C PHE A 221 -13.37 -8.18 -0.49
N GLN A 222 -13.09 -9.45 -0.27
CA GLN A 222 -11.90 -9.87 0.44
C GLN A 222 -10.66 -9.53 -0.39
N ASN A 223 -9.66 -8.99 0.29
CA ASN A 223 -8.40 -8.58 -0.29
C ASN A 223 -7.26 -9.13 0.57
N PRO A 224 -6.62 -10.22 0.16
CA PRO A 224 -5.45 -10.73 0.87
C PRO A 224 -4.26 -9.79 0.68
N VAL A 225 -3.59 -9.51 1.77
CA VAL A 225 -2.46 -8.57 1.84
C VAL A 225 -1.28 -9.26 2.52
N ARG A 226 -0.09 -9.06 1.99
CA ARG A 226 1.17 -9.48 2.59
C ARG A 226 1.85 -8.28 3.23
N ALA A 227 2.18 -8.41 4.51
CA ALA A 227 3.02 -7.47 5.23
C ALA A 227 4.40 -8.11 5.46
N ASN A 228 5.45 -7.40 5.09
CA ASN A 228 6.83 -7.79 5.36
C ASN A 228 7.51 -6.71 6.20
N LEU A 229 8.16 -7.12 7.27
CA LEU A 229 8.91 -6.24 8.16
C LEU A 229 10.37 -6.65 8.19
N PHE A 230 11.24 -5.68 7.95
CA PHE A 230 12.68 -5.84 7.98
C PHE A 230 13.33 -4.82 8.93
N GLU A 231 14.49 -5.18 9.45
CA GLU A 231 15.36 -4.30 10.22
C GLU A 231 16.64 -4.03 9.42
N ARG A 232 17.05 -2.77 9.34
CA ARG A 232 18.33 -2.39 8.75
C ARG A 232 19.49 -2.86 9.65
N LEU A 233 20.46 -3.59 9.08
CA LEU A 233 21.68 -4.02 9.74
C LEU A 233 22.73 -2.90 9.87
#